data_07f571abe15d53bf78c383b5e14f9453
#
_entry.id   07f571abe15d53bf78c383b5e14f9453
#
_cell.length_a   1.000
_cell.length_b   1.000
_cell.length_c   1.000
_cell.angle_alpha   90.00
_cell.angle_beta   90.00
_cell.angle_gamma   90.00
#
_symmetry.space_group_name_H-M   'P 1'
#
loop_
_entity.id
_entity.type
_entity.pdbx_description
1 polymer ?
#
loop_
_entity_poly.entity_id
_entity_poly.type
_entity_poly.pdbx_seq_one_letter_code
_entity_poly.pdbx_strand_id
1 'polypeptide(L)'
;MKKQVQHRQSIDLARFCAAFGVVFSHAFPTTEDWVGHLSVGLFLILTAFLAMQSMQRAGGRYGFVARAQKLVVPWLLWSAFFRVVDLVVSDTADRFILLENPWTLLIGSSIHLWFLPFIMGAMAFVQPVGRQINSPARLIRACAGLVALSVPFFWAHDRLGLPEPLPQWLIALPVYLLGLVMGIAQAMGRPLPTLAAAAGMSLVAYIVTGGAPWFFTPLAAVLVFEALWRLPMQARFLPALGQAAFGIYLLHPFMMLVVYKLFGSGVAPMFSAVAAFLMSWAGVVVARKIPLVARLM
;
A
#
# COMPACT_ATOMS: atom_id res chain seq x y z
N MET A 1 -8.18 33.46 5.81
CA MET A 1 -7.20 32.93 4.82
C MET A 1 -7.09 31.42 4.97
N LYS A 2 -7.55 30.61 4.01
CA LYS A 2 -7.32 29.17 3.99
C LYS A 2 -5.82 28.97 3.70
N LYS A 3 -5.03 28.50 4.69
CA LYS A 3 -3.66 28.04 4.42
C LYS A 3 -3.75 26.96 3.32
N GLN A 4 -3.25 27.28 2.12
CA GLN A 4 -3.06 26.24 1.11
C GLN A 4 -2.15 25.19 1.72
N VAL A 5 -2.65 23.96 1.82
CA VAL A 5 -1.83 22.82 2.26
C VAL A 5 -0.80 22.60 1.16
N GLN A 6 0.41 23.10 1.42
CA GLN A 6 1.53 23.00 0.49
C GLN A 6 1.84 21.53 0.23
N HIS A 7 1.99 21.15 -1.04
CA HIS A 7 2.42 19.80 -1.41
C HIS A 7 3.77 19.49 -0.76
N ARG A 8 3.82 18.44 0.05
CA ARG A 8 5.05 18.02 0.73
C ARG A 8 5.79 16.98 -0.10
N GLN A 9 6.90 17.39 -0.69
CA GLN A 9 7.70 16.54 -1.57
C GLN A 9 8.39 15.36 -0.83
N SER A 10 8.57 15.47 0.49
CA SER A 10 9.01 14.34 1.33
C SER A 10 8.06 13.14 1.27
N ILE A 11 6.77 13.37 1.03
CA ILE A 11 5.77 12.30 0.84
C ILE A 11 5.97 11.60 -0.51
N ASP A 12 6.43 12.31 -1.54
CA ASP A 12 6.77 11.69 -2.82
C ASP A 12 7.98 10.76 -2.67
N LEU A 13 8.99 11.18 -1.90
CA LEU A 13 10.11 10.33 -1.53
C LEU A 13 9.66 9.10 -0.74
N ALA A 14 8.78 9.27 0.26
CA ALA A 14 8.23 8.18 1.04
C ALA A 14 7.58 7.10 0.17
N ARG A 15 6.77 7.52 -0.82
CA ARG A 15 6.12 6.61 -1.76
C ARG A 15 7.14 5.84 -2.61
N PHE A 16 8.18 6.51 -3.08
CA PHE A 16 9.23 5.90 -3.87
C PHE A 16 10.04 4.90 -3.06
N CYS A 17 10.43 5.24 -1.82
CA CYS A 17 11.12 4.32 -0.92
C CYS A 17 10.24 3.12 -0.54
N ALA A 18 8.94 3.33 -0.30
CA ALA A 18 8.02 2.24 -0.03
C ALA A 18 7.89 1.30 -1.25
N ALA A 19 7.89 1.83 -2.49
CA ALA A 19 7.93 0.99 -3.69
C ALA A 19 9.21 0.14 -3.75
N PHE A 20 10.36 0.71 -3.39
CA PHE A 20 11.60 -0.06 -3.29
C PHE A 20 11.49 -1.18 -2.23
N GLY A 21 10.96 -0.87 -1.05
CA GLY A 21 10.81 -1.87 0.01
C GLY A 21 9.90 -3.04 -0.37
N VAL A 22 8.84 -2.79 -1.17
CA VAL A 22 8.01 -3.86 -1.73
C VAL A 22 8.80 -4.74 -2.70
N VAL A 23 9.57 -4.14 -3.62
CA VAL A 23 10.42 -4.89 -4.56
C VAL A 23 11.49 -5.68 -3.80
N PHE A 24 12.08 -5.07 -2.78
CA PHE A 24 13.08 -5.70 -1.93
C PHE A 24 12.51 -6.96 -1.23
N SER A 25 11.33 -6.87 -0.64
CA SER A 25 10.71 -7.99 0.06
C SER A 25 10.44 -9.19 -0.87
N HIS A 26 10.06 -8.94 -2.11
CA HIS A 26 9.87 -10.00 -3.08
C HIS A 26 11.18 -10.67 -3.54
N ALA A 27 12.32 -9.98 -3.44
CA ALA A 27 13.63 -10.56 -3.73
C ALA A 27 14.21 -11.36 -2.56
N PHE A 28 13.72 -11.12 -1.33
CA PHE A 28 14.12 -11.81 -0.11
C PHE A 28 12.91 -12.56 0.49
N PRO A 29 12.48 -13.67 -0.10
CA PRO A 29 11.33 -14.43 0.40
C PRO A 29 11.74 -15.16 1.70
N THR A 30 11.74 -14.43 2.81
CA THR A 30 11.96 -14.99 4.14
C THR A 30 10.65 -14.98 4.92
N THR A 31 10.52 -15.89 5.88
CA THR A 31 9.38 -15.91 6.81
C THR A 31 9.33 -14.66 7.70
N GLU A 32 10.38 -13.85 7.70
CA GLU A 32 10.55 -12.63 8.50
C GLU A 32 10.39 -11.36 7.63
N ASP A 33 9.45 -11.35 6.70
CA ASP A 33 9.26 -10.22 5.76
C ASP A 33 8.64 -8.97 6.42
N TRP A 34 9.30 -8.45 7.45
CA TRP A 34 8.90 -7.19 8.07
C TRP A 34 9.08 -5.98 7.13
N VAL A 35 10.02 -6.05 6.16
CA VAL A 35 10.25 -4.95 5.19
C VAL A 35 9.06 -4.78 4.28
N GLY A 36 8.50 -5.88 3.76
CA GLY A 36 7.29 -5.86 2.96
C GLY A 36 6.10 -5.33 3.74
N HIS A 37 5.88 -5.82 4.95
CA HIS A 37 4.80 -5.34 5.83
C HIS A 37 4.93 -3.85 6.16
N LEU A 38 6.15 -3.36 6.46
CA LEU A 38 6.41 -1.95 6.70
C LEU A 38 6.12 -1.10 5.45
N SER A 39 6.58 -1.56 4.29
CA SER A 39 6.45 -0.84 3.02
C SER A 39 4.98 -0.76 2.57
N VAL A 40 4.26 -1.88 2.64
CA VAL A 40 2.81 -1.93 2.38
C VAL A 40 2.06 -1.08 3.41
N GLY A 41 2.41 -1.17 4.70
CA GLY A 41 1.84 -0.35 5.76
C GLY A 41 2.01 1.15 5.49
N LEU A 42 3.20 1.57 5.06
CA LEU A 42 3.48 2.95 4.68
C LEU A 42 2.66 3.37 3.44
N PHE A 43 2.53 2.52 2.41
CA PHE A 43 1.67 2.79 1.26
C PHE A 43 0.20 2.96 1.65
N LEU A 44 -0.30 2.11 2.54
CA LEU A 44 -1.68 2.17 3.04
C LEU A 44 -1.94 3.49 3.76
N ILE A 45 -1.05 3.85 4.70
CA ILE A 45 -1.12 5.11 5.46
C ILE A 45 -1.07 6.31 4.51
N LEU A 46 -0.12 6.35 3.58
CA LEU A 46 0.03 7.44 2.62
C LEU A 46 -1.21 7.58 1.73
N THR A 47 -1.73 6.47 1.22
CA THR A 47 -2.93 6.46 0.35
C THR A 47 -4.15 6.98 1.11
N ALA A 48 -4.38 6.46 2.31
CA ALA A 48 -5.49 6.86 3.16
C ALA A 48 -5.39 8.34 3.60
N PHE A 49 -4.21 8.75 4.05
CA PHE A 49 -3.92 10.12 4.45
C PHE A 49 -4.19 11.13 3.33
N LEU A 50 -3.67 10.85 2.12
CA LEU A 50 -3.87 11.71 0.95
C LEU A 50 -5.33 11.73 0.49
N ALA A 51 -6.05 10.61 0.61
CA ALA A 51 -7.48 10.53 0.34
C ALA A 51 -8.27 11.42 1.31
N MET A 52 -7.95 11.37 2.61
CA MET A 52 -8.57 12.22 3.63
C MET A 52 -8.26 13.71 3.39
N GLN A 53 -7.02 14.06 3.10
CA GLN A 53 -6.66 15.43 2.73
C GLN A 53 -7.41 15.93 1.49
N SER A 54 -7.56 15.05 0.48
CA SER A 54 -8.31 15.39 -0.73
C SER A 54 -9.78 15.68 -0.42
N MET A 55 -10.41 14.89 0.46
CA MET A 55 -11.76 15.11 0.93
C MET A 55 -11.89 16.45 1.68
N GLN A 56 -10.95 16.74 2.58
CA GLN A 56 -10.94 18.00 3.35
C GLN A 56 -10.80 19.23 2.43
N ARG A 57 -9.94 19.17 1.41
CA ARG A 57 -9.81 20.24 0.39
C ARG A 57 -11.08 20.41 -0.43
N ALA A 58 -11.83 19.34 -0.67
CA ALA A 58 -13.10 19.35 -1.41
C ALA A 58 -14.32 19.70 -0.54
N GLY A 59 -14.12 20.29 0.64
CA GLY A 59 -15.21 20.70 1.53
C GLY A 59 -16.01 19.54 2.11
N GLY A 60 -15.34 18.39 2.37
CA GLY A 60 -15.96 17.20 2.98
C GLY A 60 -16.65 16.25 1.98
N ARG A 61 -16.46 16.47 0.67
CA ARG A 61 -16.95 15.58 -0.38
C ARG A 61 -15.84 14.66 -0.86
N TYR A 62 -16.14 13.39 -1.02
CA TYR A 62 -15.21 12.42 -1.59
C TYR A 62 -15.89 11.66 -2.73
N GLY A 63 -15.44 11.90 -3.95
CA GLY A 63 -15.97 11.23 -5.15
C GLY A 63 -15.46 9.78 -5.24
N PHE A 64 -16.02 8.90 -4.40
CA PHE A 64 -15.63 7.50 -4.30
C PHE A 64 -15.66 6.78 -5.66
N VAL A 65 -16.81 6.80 -6.34
CA VAL A 65 -17.02 6.06 -7.60
C VAL A 65 -16.02 6.47 -8.67
N ALA A 66 -15.85 7.78 -8.89
CA ALA A 66 -14.93 8.31 -9.90
C ALA A 66 -13.46 7.97 -9.62
N ARG A 67 -13.09 7.74 -8.34
CA ARG A 67 -11.74 7.35 -7.94
C ARG A 67 -11.53 5.85 -8.05
N ALA A 68 -12.51 5.05 -7.63
CA ALA A 68 -12.48 3.60 -7.78
C ALA A 68 -12.41 3.21 -9.26
N GLN A 69 -13.20 3.84 -10.13
CA GLN A 69 -13.17 3.61 -11.58
C GLN A 69 -11.78 3.83 -12.20
N LYS A 70 -11.00 4.78 -11.69
CA LYS A 70 -9.62 5.01 -12.18
C LYS A 70 -8.67 3.86 -11.83
N LEU A 71 -8.98 3.04 -10.86
CA LEU A 71 -8.18 1.87 -10.48
C LEU A 71 -8.66 0.58 -11.15
N VAL A 72 -9.95 0.51 -11.56
CA VAL A 72 -10.51 -0.67 -12.23
C VAL A 72 -9.76 -0.97 -13.53
N VAL A 73 -9.53 0.04 -14.36
CA VAL A 73 -8.87 -0.16 -15.67
C VAL A 73 -7.42 -0.64 -15.50
N PRO A 74 -6.56 0.01 -14.70
CA PRO A 74 -5.24 -0.53 -14.38
C PRO A 74 -5.30 -1.96 -13.82
N TRP A 75 -6.20 -2.24 -12.88
CA TRP A 75 -6.33 -3.57 -12.29
C TRP A 75 -6.65 -4.64 -13.33
N LEU A 76 -7.66 -4.43 -14.17
CA LEU A 76 -8.06 -5.40 -15.22
C LEU A 76 -6.95 -5.58 -16.25
N LEU A 77 -6.32 -4.50 -16.70
CA LEU A 77 -5.27 -4.56 -17.70
C LEU A 77 -4.03 -5.29 -17.18
N TRP A 78 -3.59 -4.99 -15.97
CA TRP A 78 -2.44 -5.65 -15.36
C TRP A 78 -2.77 -7.11 -15.01
N SER A 79 -4.00 -7.44 -14.62
CA SER A 79 -4.46 -8.81 -14.45
C SER A 79 -4.38 -9.58 -15.77
N ALA A 80 -4.84 -9.00 -16.87
CA ALA A 80 -4.72 -9.61 -18.19
C ALA A 80 -3.25 -9.77 -18.63
N PHE A 81 -2.42 -8.73 -18.40
CA PHE A 81 -1.00 -8.76 -18.72
C PHE A 81 -0.27 -9.91 -17.99
N PHE A 82 -0.41 -9.98 -16.67
CA PHE A 82 0.23 -11.04 -15.91
C PHE A 82 -0.31 -12.43 -16.26
N ARG A 83 -1.59 -12.54 -16.64
CA ARG A 83 -2.14 -13.79 -17.13
C ARG A 83 -1.48 -14.24 -18.43
N VAL A 84 -1.24 -13.32 -19.35
CA VAL A 84 -0.47 -13.62 -20.57
C VAL A 84 0.96 -14.03 -20.24
N VAL A 85 1.61 -13.34 -19.30
CA VAL A 85 2.97 -13.71 -18.85
C VAL A 85 2.97 -15.13 -18.28
N ASP A 86 2.03 -15.49 -17.41
CA ASP A 86 1.89 -16.82 -16.82
C ASP A 86 1.72 -17.89 -17.91
N LEU A 87 0.85 -17.65 -18.90
CA LEU A 87 0.63 -18.57 -20.03
C LEU A 87 1.86 -18.82 -20.89
N VAL A 88 2.74 -17.81 -21.00
CA VAL A 88 3.98 -17.88 -21.80
C VAL A 88 5.12 -18.54 -21.03
N VAL A 89 5.17 -18.32 -19.69
CA VAL A 89 6.31 -18.74 -18.86
C VAL A 89 6.09 -20.07 -18.14
N SER A 90 4.83 -20.44 -17.85
CA SER A 90 4.50 -21.66 -17.12
C SER A 90 4.45 -22.88 -18.05
N ASP A 91 5.25 -23.88 -17.71
CA ASP A 91 5.26 -25.18 -18.41
C ASP A 91 4.18 -26.15 -17.90
N THR A 92 3.37 -25.76 -16.91
CA THR A 92 2.51 -26.65 -16.13
C THR A 92 1.02 -26.42 -16.33
N ALA A 93 0.21 -27.37 -15.79
CA ALA A 93 -1.24 -27.41 -15.82
C ALA A 93 -1.97 -26.22 -15.13
N ASP A 94 -1.23 -25.33 -14.46
CA ASP A 94 -1.76 -24.16 -13.74
C ASP A 94 -2.38 -23.07 -14.64
N ARG A 95 -2.48 -23.37 -15.94
CA ARG A 95 -3.06 -22.44 -16.95
C ARG A 95 -4.50 -22.03 -16.66
N PHE A 96 -5.24 -22.81 -15.86
CA PHE A 96 -6.65 -22.60 -15.57
C PHE A 96 -6.94 -22.26 -14.11
N ILE A 97 -5.93 -21.89 -13.32
CA ILE A 97 -6.06 -21.62 -11.89
C ILE A 97 -7.16 -20.59 -11.55
N LEU A 98 -7.47 -19.66 -12.47
CA LEU A 98 -8.57 -18.71 -12.32
C LEU A 98 -9.95 -19.37 -12.28
N LEU A 99 -10.13 -20.49 -12.95
CA LEU A 99 -11.39 -21.26 -12.95
C LEU A 99 -11.48 -22.18 -11.73
N GLU A 100 -10.34 -22.64 -11.23
CA GLU A 100 -10.24 -23.54 -10.09
C GLU A 100 -10.30 -22.79 -8.75
N ASN A 101 -9.77 -21.55 -8.71
CA ASN A 101 -9.72 -20.74 -7.50
C ASN A 101 -10.42 -19.38 -7.70
N PRO A 102 -11.69 -19.23 -7.27
CA PRO A 102 -12.45 -17.98 -7.46
C PRO A 102 -11.85 -16.77 -6.74
N TRP A 103 -10.99 -16.97 -5.73
CA TRP A 103 -10.29 -15.89 -5.02
C TRP A 103 -9.32 -15.12 -5.92
N THR A 104 -8.87 -15.74 -7.01
CA THR A 104 -8.04 -15.07 -8.01
C THR A 104 -8.74 -13.90 -8.69
N LEU A 105 -10.08 -13.85 -8.67
CA LEU A 105 -10.85 -12.69 -9.11
C LEU A 105 -10.60 -11.45 -8.23
N LEU A 106 -10.26 -11.65 -6.95
CA LEU A 106 -9.96 -10.56 -6.01
C LEU A 106 -8.50 -10.11 -6.06
N ILE A 107 -7.59 -11.02 -6.38
CA ILE A 107 -6.14 -10.71 -6.48
C ILE A 107 -5.70 -10.40 -7.93
N GLY A 108 -6.55 -10.65 -8.92
CA GLY A 108 -6.13 -10.70 -10.31
C GLY A 108 -5.31 -11.96 -10.60
N SER A 109 -4.51 -11.94 -11.65
CA SER A 109 -3.66 -13.08 -12.05
C SER A 109 -2.34 -13.18 -11.28
N SER A 110 -2.00 -12.17 -10.49
CA SER A 110 -0.77 -12.13 -9.69
C SER A 110 -1.05 -11.57 -8.32
N ILE A 111 -0.47 -12.20 -7.29
CA ILE A 111 -0.78 -11.92 -5.88
C ILE A 111 -0.63 -10.44 -5.53
N HIS A 112 0.40 -9.76 -6.00
CA HIS A 112 0.63 -8.35 -5.66
C HIS A 112 -0.53 -7.43 -6.07
N LEU A 113 -1.37 -7.81 -7.04
CA LEU A 113 -2.51 -7.01 -7.50
C LEU A 113 -3.64 -6.90 -6.47
N TRP A 114 -3.64 -7.68 -5.38
CA TRP A 114 -4.64 -7.64 -4.31
C TRP A 114 -4.87 -6.24 -3.73
N PHE A 115 -3.84 -5.40 -3.77
CA PHE A 115 -3.87 -4.05 -3.23
C PHE A 115 -4.86 -3.13 -3.96
N LEU A 116 -5.05 -3.30 -5.28
CA LEU A 116 -5.95 -2.46 -6.08
C LEU A 116 -7.41 -2.68 -5.69
N PRO A 117 -7.98 -3.90 -5.72
CA PRO A 117 -9.35 -4.14 -5.27
C PRO A 117 -9.53 -3.81 -3.78
N PHE A 118 -8.52 -4.05 -2.94
CA PHE A 118 -8.54 -3.61 -1.55
C PHE A 118 -8.73 -2.09 -1.45
N ILE A 119 -7.89 -1.28 -2.10
CA ILE A 119 -7.99 0.18 -2.05
C ILE A 119 -9.32 0.66 -2.65
N MET A 120 -9.81 0.06 -3.72
CA MET A 120 -11.12 0.38 -4.28
C MET A 120 -12.23 0.24 -3.23
N GLY A 121 -12.25 -0.86 -2.47
CA GLY A 121 -13.21 -1.06 -1.38
C GLY A 121 -12.95 -0.13 -0.18
N ALA A 122 -11.70 -0.02 0.24
CA ALA A 122 -11.32 0.77 1.41
C ALA A 122 -11.58 2.29 1.25
N MET A 123 -11.57 2.80 0.03
CA MET A 123 -11.95 4.20 -0.25
C MET A 123 -13.38 4.54 0.18
N ALA A 124 -14.28 3.56 0.32
CA ALA A 124 -15.64 3.78 0.82
C ALA A 124 -15.65 4.33 2.25
N PHE A 125 -14.62 4.06 3.06
CA PHE A 125 -14.52 4.55 4.43
C PHE A 125 -14.09 6.02 4.55
N VAL A 126 -13.53 6.63 3.49
CA VAL A 126 -12.99 8.01 3.56
C VAL A 126 -14.04 9.00 4.03
N GLN A 127 -15.20 9.01 3.39
CA GLN A 127 -16.24 10.00 3.69
C GLN A 127 -16.95 9.75 5.03
N PRO A 128 -17.36 8.52 5.40
CA PRO A 128 -17.93 8.24 6.72
C PRO A 128 -16.98 8.61 7.86
N VAL A 129 -15.72 8.14 7.79
CA VAL A 129 -14.72 8.43 8.83
C VAL A 129 -14.49 9.94 8.97
N GLY A 130 -14.32 10.63 7.84
CA GLY A 130 -14.07 12.08 7.86
C GLY A 130 -15.24 12.91 8.38
N ARG A 131 -16.50 12.45 8.22
CA ARG A 131 -17.68 13.12 8.76
C ARG A 131 -17.90 12.85 10.24
N GLN A 132 -17.54 11.67 10.70
CA GLN A 132 -17.76 11.26 12.09
C GLN A 132 -16.76 11.89 13.06
N ILE A 133 -15.50 12.08 12.64
CA ILE A 133 -14.44 12.58 13.52
C ILE A 133 -14.29 14.09 13.35
N ASN A 134 -15.05 14.86 14.10
CA ASN A 134 -15.08 16.32 14.03
C ASN A 134 -14.68 17.03 15.35
N SER A 135 -14.21 16.27 16.34
CA SER A 135 -13.75 16.81 17.63
C SER A 135 -12.60 15.98 18.21
N PRO A 136 -11.78 16.57 19.10
CA PRO A 136 -10.69 15.84 19.76
C PRO A 136 -11.16 14.59 20.53
N ALA A 137 -12.32 14.66 21.18
CA ALA A 137 -12.88 13.51 21.88
C ALA A 137 -13.28 12.37 20.93
N ARG A 138 -13.82 12.70 19.75
CA ARG A 138 -14.13 11.70 18.72
C ARG A 138 -12.86 11.14 18.08
N LEU A 139 -11.81 11.94 17.93
CA LEU A 139 -10.50 11.47 17.47
C LEU A 139 -9.93 10.42 18.44
N ILE A 140 -9.93 10.70 19.75
CA ILE A 140 -9.43 9.75 20.76
C ILE A 140 -10.26 8.46 20.74
N ARG A 141 -11.59 8.56 20.67
CA ARG A 141 -12.48 7.38 20.58
C ARG A 141 -12.23 6.56 19.30
N ALA A 142 -12.00 7.22 18.16
CA ALA A 142 -11.66 6.54 16.92
C ALA A 142 -10.32 5.82 17.03
N CYS A 143 -9.31 6.43 17.65
CA CYS A 143 -8.02 5.79 17.92
C CYS A 143 -8.18 4.55 18.82
N ALA A 144 -8.93 4.65 19.91
CA ALA A 144 -9.23 3.51 20.77
C ALA A 144 -10.01 2.41 20.04
N GLY A 145 -10.99 2.81 19.21
CA GLY A 145 -11.75 1.88 18.36
C GLY A 145 -10.88 1.15 17.34
N LEU A 146 -9.85 1.81 16.79
CA LEU A 146 -8.91 1.16 15.88
C LEU A 146 -8.05 0.10 16.58
N VAL A 147 -7.58 0.39 17.79
CA VAL A 147 -6.86 -0.60 18.59
C VAL A 147 -7.76 -1.79 18.91
N ALA A 148 -9.00 -1.55 19.33
CA ALA A 148 -9.96 -2.62 19.57
C ALA A 148 -10.30 -3.43 18.31
N LEU A 149 -10.48 -2.76 17.16
CA LEU A 149 -10.74 -3.39 15.87
C LEU A 149 -9.56 -4.27 15.43
N SER A 150 -8.32 -3.86 15.69
CA SER A 150 -7.14 -4.63 15.30
C SER A 150 -7.08 -6.01 15.96
N VAL A 151 -7.71 -6.20 17.13
CA VAL A 151 -7.72 -7.49 17.84
C VAL A 151 -8.33 -8.63 16.99
N PRO A 152 -9.62 -8.58 16.59
CA PRO A 152 -10.20 -9.65 15.79
C PRO A 152 -9.56 -9.76 14.40
N PHE A 153 -9.09 -8.66 13.81
CA PHE A 153 -8.49 -8.66 12.50
C PHE A 153 -7.12 -9.36 12.48
N PHE A 154 -6.24 -9.03 13.42
CA PHE A 154 -4.92 -9.66 13.51
C PHE A 154 -5.03 -11.10 14.01
N TRP A 155 -5.99 -11.39 14.89
CA TRP A 155 -6.28 -12.75 15.31
C TRP A 155 -6.76 -13.61 14.13
N ALA A 156 -7.69 -13.10 13.33
CA ALA A 156 -8.22 -13.82 12.18
C ALA A 156 -7.13 -14.05 11.10
N HIS A 157 -6.25 -13.05 10.88
CA HIS A 157 -5.09 -13.19 10.00
C HIS A 157 -4.19 -14.35 10.43
N ASP A 158 -3.89 -14.44 11.74
CA ASP A 158 -2.93 -15.41 12.28
C ASP A 158 -3.52 -16.83 12.41
N ARG A 159 -4.82 -16.94 12.72
CA ARG A 159 -5.42 -18.21 13.18
C ARG A 159 -6.35 -18.88 12.19
N LEU A 160 -6.95 -18.19 11.23
CA LEU A 160 -8.03 -18.78 10.43
C LEU A 160 -7.56 -19.48 9.15
N GLY A 161 -6.29 -19.39 8.76
CA GLY A 161 -5.79 -20.02 7.54
C GLY A 161 -6.59 -19.65 6.29
N LEU A 162 -7.00 -18.38 6.19
CA LEU A 162 -7.87 -17.92 5.11
C LEU A 162 -7.13 -17.91 3.77
N PRO A 163 -7.86 -18.13 2.66
CA PRO A 163 -7.27 -18.03 1.34
C PRO A 163 -6.87 -16.59 1.00
N GLU A 164 -5.79 -16.45 0.25
CA GLU A 164 -5.38 -15.14 -0.27
C GLU A 164 -6.47 -14.53 -1.16
N PRO A 165 -6.72 -13.22 -1.08
CA PRO A 165 -5.95 -12.18 -0.38
C PRO A 165 -6.52 -11.80 0.99
N LEU A 166 -7.39 -12.59 1.59
CA LEU A 166 -8.07 -12.23 2.83
C LEU A 166 -7.11 -11.97 4.01
N PRO A 167 -6.04 -12.77 4.20
CA PRO A 167 -5.05 -12.48 5.23
C PRO A 167 -4.44 -11.09 5.08
N GLN A 168 -4.08 -10.69 3.86
CA GLN A 168 -3.51 -9.37 3.57
C GLN A 168 -4.52 -8.26 3.86
N TRP A 169 -5.80 -8.46 3.52
CA TRP A 169 -6.86 -7.47 3.77
C TRP A 169 -7.14 -7.28 5.26
N LEU A 170 -7.01 -8.34 6.06
CA LEU A 170 -7.20 -8.28 7.50
C LEU A 170 -6.14 -7.41 8.19
N ILE A 171 -4.87 -7.46 7.76
CA ILE A 171 -3.84 -6.54 8.25
C ILE A 171 -4.03 -5.13 7.65
N ALA A 172 -4.34 -5.07 6.36
CA ALA A 172 -4.37 -3.81 5.62
C ALA A 172 -5.48 -2.87 6.09
N LEU A 173 -6.67 -3.38 6.43
CA LEU A 173 -7.82 -2.53 6.76
C LEU A 173 -7.61 -1.68 8.02
N PRO A 174 -7.19 -2.22 9.17
CA PRO A 174 -6.88 -1.41 10.35
C PRO A 174 -5.80 -0.35 10.08
N VAL A 175 -4.75 -0.69 9.32
CA VAL A 175 -3.67 0.23 8.98
C VAL A 175 -4.13 1.33 8.01
N TYR A 176 -4.98 1.00 7.04
CA TYR A 176 -5.60 2.00 6.15
C TYR A 176 -6.49 2.96 6.93
N LEU A 177 -7.34 2.45 7.82
CA LEU A 177 -8.20 3.28 8.66
C LEU A 177 -7.38 4.20 9.58
N LEU A 178 -6.26 3.71 10.12
CA LEU A 178 -5.32 4.54 10.88
C LEU A 178 -4.80 5.71 10.02
N GLY A 179 -4.44 5.47 8.76
CA GLY A 179 -4.03 6.52 7.83
C GLY A 179 -5.11 7.58 7.58
N LEU A 180 -6.40 7.19 7.52
CA LEU A 180 -7.52 8.15 7.45
C LEU A 180 -7.59 9.02 8.71
N VAL A 181 -7.49 8.39 9.88
CA VAL A 181 -7.55 9.10 11.18
C VAL A 181 -6.33 10.01 11.34
N MET A 182 -5.15 9.60 10.85
CA MET A 182 -3.95 10.46 10.82
C MET A 182 -4.18 11.72 9.98
N GLY A 183 -4.86 11.62 8.82
CA GLY A 183 -5.21 12.80 8.01
C GLY A 183 -6.06 13.82 8.78
N ILE A 184 -6.98 13.35 9.62
CA ILE A 184 -7.80 14.20 10.48
C ILE A 184 -6.98 14.75 11.66
N ALA A 185 -6.18 13.91 12.31
CA ALA A 185 -5.34 14.29 13.43
C ALA A 185 -4.34 15.40 13.06
N GLN A 186 -3.72 15.29 11.90
CA GLN A 186 -2.83 16.35 11.38
C GLN A 186 -3.57 17.66 11.10
N ALA A 187 -4.78 17.59 10.54
CA ALA A 187 -5.61 18.79 10.32
C ALA A 187 -6.04 19.45 11.64
N MET A 188 -6.21 18.69 12.71
CA MET A 188 -6.52 19.18 14.07
C MET A 188 -5.25 19.62 14.84
N GLY A 189 -4.05 19.40 14.30
CA GLY A 189 -2.78 19.64 15.00
C GLY A 189 -2.55 18.70 16.20
N ARG A 190 -3.12 17.50 16.19
CA ARG A 190 -3.08 16.52 17.29
C ARG A 190 -2.61 15.14 16.83
N PRO A 191 -1.33 14.95 16.46
CA PRO A 191 -0.82 13.66 15.98
C PRO A 191 -0.64 12.59 17.08
N LEU A 192 -0.50 12.97 18.36
CA LEU A 192 -0.22 12.05 19.45
C LEU A 192 -1.23 10.90 19.61
N PRO A 193 -2.57 11.11 19.52
CA PRO A 193 -3.54 10.01 19.59
C PRO A 193 -3.33 8.93 18.54
N THR A 194 -2.93 9.30 17.33
CA THR A 194 -2.67 8.33 16.25
C THR A 194 -1.36 7.57 16.46
N LEU A 195 -0.35 8.21 17.03
CA LEU A 195 0.88 7.54 17.43
C LEU A 195 0.63 6.51 18.55
N ALA A 196 -0.18 6.89 19.55
CA ALA A 196 -0.59 5.99 20.62
C ALA A 196 -1.42 4.81 20.07
N ALA A 197 -2.32 5.06 19.10
CA ALA A 197 -3.08 4.00 18.44
C ALA A 197 -2.16 3.03 17.68
N ALA A 198 -1.19 3.54 16.93
CA ALA A 198 -0.21 2.70 16.23
C ALA A 198 0.61 1.83 17.20
N ALA A 199 1.04 2.38 18.32
CA ALA A 199 1.71 1.63 19.39
C ALA A 199 0.80 0.56 19.98
N GLY A 200 -0.48 0.90 20.25
CA GLY A 200 -1.50 -0.05 20.72
C GLY A 200 -1.75 -1.18 19.72
N MET A 201 -1.87 -0.87 18.42
CA MET A 201 -2.02 -1.88 17.36
C MET A 201 -0.79 -2.80 17.26
N SER A 202 0.42 -2.25 17.39
CA SER A 202 1.65 -3.05 17.43
C SER A 202 1.71 -3.98 18.65
N LEU A 203 1.26 -3.50 19.81
CA LEU A 203 1.15 -4.31 21.02
C LEU A 203 0.10 -5.43 20.85
N VAL A 204 -1.05 -5.11 20.25
CA VAL A 204 -2.10 -6.10 19.92
C VAL A 204 -1.52 -7.16 18.98
N ALA A 205 -0.82 -6.75 17.92
CA ALA A 205 -0.18 -7.67 16.98
C ALA A 205 0.80 -8.60 17.72
N TYR A 206 1.66 -8.06 18.59
CA TYR A 206 2.60 -8.85 19.39
C TYR A 206 1.88 -9.90 20.25
N ILE A 207 0.85 -9.48 20.99
CA ILE A 207 0.12 -10.38 21.91
C ILE A 207 -0.63 -11.47 21.16
N VAL A 208 -1.34 -11.08 20.09
CA VAL A 208 -2.24 -11.98 19.35
C VAL A 208 -1.45 -13.02 18.55
N THR A 209 -0.31 -12.62 17.96
CA THR A 209 0.50 -13.49 17.11
C THR A 209 1.64 -14.20 17.85
N GLY A 210 1.85 -13.89 19.14
CA GLY A 210 2.99 -14.42 19.89
C GLY A 210 4.34 -13.85 19.43
N GLY A 211 4.35 -12.64 18.85
CA GLY A 211 5.57 -11.96 18.44
C GLY A 211 5.96 -12.19 16.97
N ALA A 212 5.00 -12.33 16.06
CA ALA A 212 5.29 -12.40 14.63
C ALA A 212 6.21 -11.25 14.18
N PRO A 213 7.21 -11.48 13.29
CA PRO A 213 8.24 -10.51 12.92
C PRO A 213 7.72 -9.15 12.45
N TRP A 214 6.50 -9.08 11.98
CA TRP A 214 5.87 -7.86 11.49
C TRP A 214 5.13 -7.03 12.56
N PHE A 215 5.05 -7.50 13.83
CA PHE A 215 4.21 -6.88 14.87
C PHE A 215 4.47 -5.37 15.07
N PHE A 216 5.70 -4.92 14.90
CA PHE A 216 6.07 -3.51 15.11
C PHE A 216 5.77 -2.61 13.91
N THR A 217 5.40 -3.17 12.75
CA THR A 217 5.29 -2.42 11.49
C THR A 217 4.20 -1.33 11.49
N PRO A 218 3.04 -1.44 12.18
CA PRO A 218 2.09 -0.34 12.27
C PRO A 218 2.71 0.91 12.94
N LEU A 219 3.43 0.72 14.05
CA LEU A 219 4.11 1.83 14.73
C LEU A 219 5.26 2.38 13.88
N ALA A 220 6.10 1.51 13.32
CA ALA A 220 7.22 1.90 12.49
C ALA A 220 6.76 2.70 11.25
N ALA A 221 5.68 2.28 10.58
CA ALA A 221 5.13 3.00 9.43
C ALA A 221 4.64 4.40 9.81
N VAL A 222 3.98 4.56 10.97
CA VAL A 222 3.56 5.88 11.48
C VAL A 222 4.76 6.74 11.85
N LEU A 223 5.79 6.19 12.48
CA LEU A 223 7.01 6.93 12.83
C LEU A 223 7.74 7.42 11.58
N VAL A 224 7.89 6.55 10.57
CA VAL A 224 8.48 6.92 9.28
C VAL A 224 7.66 8.00 8.59
N PHE A 225 6.32 7.86 8.58
CA PHE A 225 5.42 8.87 8.04
C PHE A 225 5.59 10.22 8.76
N GLU A 226 5.56 10.25 10.10
CA GLU A 226 5.68 11.48 10.89
C GLU A 226 7.05 12.15 10.71
N ALA A 227 8.12 11.38 10.62
CA ALA A 227 9.45 11.89 10.33
C ALA A 227 9.49 12.58 8.96
N LEU A 228 9.02 11.90 7.91
CA LEU A 228 8.98 12.43 6.56
C LEU A 228 7.99 13.59 6.42
N TRP A 229 6.84 13.53 7.11
CA TRP A 229 5.87 14.63 7.11
C TRP A 229 6.44 15.93 7.68
N ARG A 230 7.33 15.85 8.66
CA ARG A 230 7.97 17.02 9.28
C ARG A 230 9.20 17.50 8.52
N LEU A 231 9.75 16.69 7.62
CA LEU A 231 10.97 17.02 6.90
C LEU A 231 10.68 18.07 5.80
N PRO A 232 11.28 19.27 5.85
CA PRO A 232 11.05 20.32 4.87
C PRO A 232 11.91 20.06 3.61
N MET A 233 11.61 18.99 2.88
CA MET A 233 12.32 18.65 1.65
C MET A 233 11.68 19.34 0.44
N GLN A 234 12.53 19.91 -0.42
CA GLN A 234 12.13 20.45 -1.71
C GLN A 234 13.25 20.18 -2.73
N ALA A 235 12.95 19.37 -3.73
CA ALA A 235 13.84 19.15 -4.86
C ALA A 235 13.00 18.88 -6.12
N ARG A 236 13.42 19.41 -7.26
CA ARG A 236 12.65 19.36 -8.52
C ARG A 236 12.33 17.94 -9.01
N PHE A 237 13.14 16.96 -8.62
CA PHE A 237 12.97 15.55 -9.03
C PHE A 237 12.00 14.76 -8.12
N LEU A 238 11.76 15.17 -6.88
CA LEU A 238 10.94 14.41 -5.92
C LEU A 238 9.51 14.13 -6.41
N PRO A 239 8.78 15.09 -7.00
CA PRO A 239 7.44 14.79 -7.52
C PRO A 239 7.43 13.72 -8.60
N ALA A 240 8.47 13.66 -9.44
CA ALA A 240 8.60 12.63 -10.47
C ALA A 240 8.82 11.23 -9.86
N LEU A 241 9.59 11.13 -8.77
CA LEU A 241 9.78 9.88 -8.02
C LEU A 241 8.45 9.38 -7.43
N GLY A 242 7.72 10.26 -6.72
CA GLY A 242 6.43 9.90 -6.13
C GLY A 242 5.39 9.46 -7.16
N GLN A 243 5.41 10.07 -8.34
CA GLN A 243 4.54 9.70 -9.45
C GLN A 243 4.92 8.35 -10.07
N ALA A 244 6.19 7.94 -10.01
CA ALA A 244 6.63 6.65 -10.54
C ALA A 244 6.29 5.48 -9.61
N ALA A 245 6.10 5.73 -8.32
CA ALA A 245 5.96 4.68 -7.30
C ALA A 245 4.85 3.66 -7.60
N PHE A 246 3.70 4.11 -8.09
CA PHE A 246 2.59 3.22 -8.44
C PHE A 246 2.92 2.34 -9.66
N GLY A 247 3.51 2.91 -10.70
CA GLY A 247 3.94 2.15 -11.86
C GLY A 247 5.04 1.13 -11.53
N ILE A 248 5.99 1.49 -10.66
CA ILE A 248 7.01 0.55 -10.16
C ILE A 248 6.33 -0.62 -9.45
N TYR A 249 5.37 -0.32 -8.55
CA TYR A 249 4.58 -1.35 -7.87
C TYR A 249 3.88 -2.31 -8.85
N LEU A 250 3.33 -1.81 -9.94
CA LEU A 250 2.65 -2.66 -10.94
C LEU A 250 3.63 -3.49 -11.77
N LEU A 251 4.79 -2.94 -12.12
CA LEU A 251 5.71 -3.53 -13.10
C LEU A 251 6.76 -4.46 -12.49
N HIS A 252 7.07 -4.31 -11.18
CA HIS A 252 8.22 -4.97 -10.57
C HIS A 252 8.22 -6.50 -10.66
N PRO A 253 7.08 -7.25 -10.54
CA PRO A 253 7.17 -8.70 -10.62
C PRO A 253 7.59 -9.16 -12.02
N PHE A 254 7.14 -8.46 -13.04
CA PHE A 254 7.59 -8.72 -14.40
C PHE A 254 9.09 -8.44 -14.56
N MET A 255 9.60 -7.32 -14.03
CA MET A 255 11.02 -7.00 -14.09
C MET A 255 11.88 -7.95 -13.25
N MET A 256 11.37 -8.46 -12.13
CA MET A 256 12.04 -9.54 -11.38
C MET A 256 12.16 -10.81 -12.22
N LEU A 257 11.09 -11.20 -12.92
CA LEU A 257 11.12 -12.32 -13.83
C LEU A 257 12.18 -12.12 -14.93
N VAL A 258 12.25 -10.92 -15.52
CA VAL A 258 13.27 -10.56 -16.52
C VAL A 258 14.68 -10.70 -15.93
N VAL A 259 14.92 -10.19 -14.72
CA VAL A 259 16.23 -10.34 -14.05
C VAL A 259 16.59 -11.82 -13.87
N TYR A 260 15.68 -12.65 -13.40
CA TYR A 260 15.93 -14.09 -13.23
C TYR A 260 16.17 -14.82 -14.55
N LYS A 261 15.47 -14.44 -15.61
CA LYS A 261 15.72 -15.02 -16.96
C LYS A 261 17.05 -14.61 -17.55
N LEU A 262 17.52 -13.38 -17.29
CA LEU A 262 18.80 -12.87 -17.83
C LEU A 262 20.02 -13.34 -17.02
N PHE A 263 19.91 -13.43 -15.70
CA PHE A 263 21.04 -13.68 -14.80
C PHE A 263 20.97 -15.02 -14.07
N GLY A 264 19.89 -15.77 -14.23
CA GLY A 264 19.63 -17.04 -13.57
C GLY A 264 18.98 -16.90 -12.20
N SER A 265 18.35 -17.97 -11.70
CA SER A 265 17.65 -18.02 -10.41
C SER A 265 18.58 -17.96 -9.19
N GLY A 266 19.88 -18.22 -9.39
CA GLY A 266 20.90 -18.15 -8.33
C GLY A 266 21.51 -16.75 -8.12
N VAL A 267 20.99 -15.72 -8.76
CA VAL A 267 21.49 -14.35 -8.61
C VAL A 267 21.25 -13.84 -7.18
N ALA A 268 22.21 -13.06 -6.67
CA ALA A 268 22.14 -12.53 -5.31
C ALA A 268 20.83 -11.71 -5.10
N PRO A 269 20.07 -11.95 -4.03
CA PRO A 269 18.77 -11.27 -3.79
C PRO A 269 18.87 -9.74 -3.83
N MET A 270 19.93 -9.15 -3.27
CA MET A 270 20.16 -7.71 -3.31
C MET A 270 20.31 -7.18 -4.75
N PHE A 271 21.03 -7.91 -5.60
CA PHE A 271 21.17 -7.55 -7.01
C PHE A 271 19.80 -7.63 -7.71
N SER A 272 19.02 -8.72 -7.47
CA SER A 272 17.67 -8.87 -8.02
C SER A 272 16.77 -7.72 -7.63
N ALA A 273 16.76 -7.33 -6.34
CA ALA A 273 15.95 -6.22 -5.83
C ALA A 273 16.30 -4.91 -6.54
N VAL A 274 17.59 -4.55 -6.55
CA VAL A 274 18.05 -3.28 -7.13
C VAL A 274 17.84 -3.26 -8.64
N ALA A 275 18.20 -4.34 -9.34
CA ALA A 275 18.05 -4.43 -10.79
C ALA A 275 16.57 -4.36 -11.21
N ALA A 276 15.70 -5.16 -10.58
CA ALA A 276 14.26 -5.14 -10.86
C ALA A 276 13.63 -3.77 -10.55
N PHE A 277 14.03 -3.13 -9.46
CA PHE A 277 13.57 -1.79 -9.11
C PHE A 277 13.98 -0.74 -10.16
N LEU A 278 15.26 -0.70 -10.51
CA LEU A 278 15.77 0.26 -11.50
C LEU A 278 15.15 0.03 -12.89
N MET A 279 15.00 -1.23 -13.29
CA MET A 279 14.35 -1.59 -14.57
C MET A 279 12.86 -1.20 -14.54
N SER A 280 12.17 -1.43 -13.42
CA SER A 280 10.78 -1.00 -13.26
C SER A 280 10.66 0.52 -13.34
N TRP A 281 11.52 1.25 -12.65
CA TRP A 281 11.53 2.71 -12.70
C TRP A 281 11.81 3.23 -14.10
N ALA A 282 12.85 2.73 -14.77
CA ALA A 282 13.15 3.08 -16.15
C ALA A 282 11.97 2.77 -17.10
N GLY A 283 11.37 1.59 -16.96
CA GLY A 283 10.18 1.19 -17.71
C GLY A 283 9.01 2.14 -17.52
N VAL A 284 8.73 2.55 -16.27
CA VAL A 284 7.69 3.53 -15.95
C VAL A 284 7.99 4.91 -16.56
N VAL A 285 9.24 5.38 -16.49
CA VAL A 285 9.63 6.67 -17.09
C VAL A 285 9.44 6.67 -18.61
N VAL A 286 9.76 5.56 -19.28
CA VAL A 286 9.54 5.41 -20.73
C VAL A 286 8.04 5.28 -21.04
N ALA A 287 7.33 4.43 -20.33
CA ALA A 287 5.91 4.17 -20.55
C ALA A 287 5.05 5.43 -20.37
N ARG A 288 5.40 6.30 -19.44
CA ARG A 288 4.71 7.58 -19.22
C ARG A 288 4.86 8.60 -20.34
N LYS A 289 5.79 8.40 -21.28
CA LYS A 289 5.88 9.21 -22.49
C LYS A 289 4.76 8.89 -23.48
N ILE A 290 4.10 7.75 -23.33
CA ILE A 290 2.96 7.32 -24.15
C ILE A 290 1.67 7.66 -23.41
N PRO A 291 0.85 8.65 -23.87
CA PRO A 291 -0.29 9.16 -23.12
C PRO A 291 -1.32 8.10 -22.69
N LEU A 292 -1.53 7.06 -23.51
CA LEU A 292 -2.44 5.97 -23.21
C LEU A 292 -1.92 5.12 -22.04
N VAL A 293 -0.63 4.78 -22.05
CA VAL A 293 0.01 3.95 -21.03
C VAL A 293 0.21 4.72 -19.72
N ALA A 294 0.46 6.02 -19.80
CA ALA A 294 0.58 6.89 -18.63
C ALA A 294 -0.66 6.91 -17.72
N ARG A 295 -1.84 6.60 -18.28
CA ARG A 295 -3.10 6.49 -17.52
C ARG A 295 -3.25 5.17 -16.75
N LEU A 296 -2.39 4.21 -17.04
CA LEU A 296 -2.43 2.85 -16.50
C LEU A 296 -1.35 2.61 -15.43
N MET A 297 -0.50 3.66 -15.18
CA MET A 297 0.65 3.63 -14.27
C MET A 297 0.60 4.70 -13.20
#